data_a49a2a3a37dda23fd50404f1e9efc850
#
_entry.id   a49a2a3a37dda23fd50404f1e9efc850
#
_cell.length_a   1.000
_cell.length_b   1.000
_cell.length_c   1.000
_cell.angle_alpha   90.00
_cell.angle_beta   90.00
_cell.angle_gamma   90.00
#
_symmetry.space_group_name_H-M   'P 1'
#
loop_
_entity.id
_entity.type
_entity.pdbx_description
1 polymer ?
#
loop_
_entity_poly.entity_id
_entity_poly.type
_entity_poly.pdbx_seq_one_letter_code
_entity_poly.pdbx_strand_id
1 'polypeptide(L)'
;MDPHDDHPDAILRLPDPGATDALARRLAPALRAGDTILLEGEIGAGKTHFARALIRARLAALGLDEDVPSPTFTIVQTYEAGEAEIWHADLYRLSGPEEIWELGLEDAFRTAICLVEWPDRLGSLRPSDALTLRFAAEQDDSRRLGLHASGPRAQALLRDLLAGAGA
;
A
#
# COMPACT_ATOMS: atom_id res chain seq x y z
N MET A 1 -16.66 -0.22 -19.08
CA MET A 1 -15.38 -0.78 -18.69
C MET A 1 -15.50 -1.29 -17.26
N ASP A 2 -15.28 -2.56 -17.07
CA ASP A 2 -15.37 -3.19 -15.75
C ASP A 2 -14.25 -2.62 -14.86
N PRO A 3 -14.59 -2.01 -13.69
CA PRO A 3 -13.57 -1.57 -12.75
C PRO A 3 -12.70 -2.70 -12.20
N HIS A 4 -13.05 -3.93 -12.52
CA HIS A 4 -12.30 -5.12 -12.19
C HIS A 4 -11.58 -5.72 -13.39
N ASP A 5 -11.19 -4.88 -14.36
CA ASP A 5 -10.35 -5.34 -15.45
C ASP A 5 -9.09 -5.96 -14.83
N ASP A 6 -9.02 -7.27 -14.89
CA ASP A 6 -7.99 -8.08 -14.24
C ASP A 6 -6.60 -7.96 -14.89
N HIS A 7 -6.46 -7.03 -15.84
CA HIS A 7 -5.17 -6.84 -16.52
C HIS A 7 -4.32 -5.81 -15.77
N PRO A 8 -3.30 -6.27 -15.02
CA PRO A 8 -2.39 -5.33 -14.34
C PRO A 8 -1.57 -4.56 -15.35
N ASP A 9 -1.19 -3.33 -14.98
CA ASP A 9 -0.27 -2.50 -15.77
C ASP A 9 1.14 -3.10 -15.79
N ALA A 10 1.50 -3.83 -14.74
CA ALA A 10 2.77 -4.56 -14.65
C ALA A 10 2.62 -5.75 -13.70
N ILE A 11 3.50 -6.73 -13.87
CA ILE A 11 3.59 -7.90 -13.00
C ILE A 11 5.04 -8.07 -12.56
N LEU A 12 5.25 -8.25 -11.26
CA LEU A 12 6.55 -8.57 -10.67
C LEU A 12 6.45 -9.89 -9.93
N ARG A 13 7.54 -10.62 -9.90
CA ARG A 13 7.67 -11.80 -9.04
C ARG A 13 8.55 -11.46 -7.85
N LEU A 14 8.08 -11.78 -6.66
CA LEU A 14 8.80 -11.61 -5.41
C LEU A 14 9.20 -13.01 -4.91
N PRO A 15 10.43 -13.46 -5.16
CA PRO A 15 10.82 -14.84 -4.88
C PRO A 15 10.86 -15.19 -3.39
N ASP A 16 11.02 -14.20 -2.51
CA ASP A 16 11.10 -14.39 -1.07
C ASP A 16 10.69 -13.11 -0.32
N PRO A 17 10.56 -13.16 1.02
CA PRO A 17 10.23 -11.97 1.80
C PRO A 17 11.24 -10.83 1.67
N GLY A 18 12.51 -11.15 1.44
CA GLY A 18 13.54 -10.14 1.21
C GLY A 18 13.30 -9.30 -0.03
N ALA A 19 12.74 -9.92 -1.09
CA ALA A 19 12.36 -9.20 -2.30
C ALA A 19 11.19 -8.23 -2.03
N THR A 20 10.26 -8.61 -1.18
CA THR A 20 9.15 -7.74 -0.74
C THR A 20 9.70 -6.54 0.05
N ASP A 21 10.64 -6.78 0.97
CA ASP A 21 11.30 -5.72 1.71
C ASP A 21 12.06 -4.75 0.78
N ALA A 22 12.75 -5.28 -0.21
CA ALA A 22 13.49 -4.47 -1.18
C ALA A 22 12.55 -3.59 -2.00
N LEU A 23 11.40 -4.12 -2.41
CA LEU A 23 10.39 -3.36 -3.13
C LEU A 23 9.85 -2.21 -2.27
N ALA A 24 9.53 -2.50 -1.02
CA ALA A 24 9.05 -1.49 -0.07
C ALA A 24 10.09 -0.38 0.12
N ARG A 25 11.35 -0.73 0.28
CA ARG A 25 12.45 0.24 0.43
C ARG A 25 12.63 1.12 -0.81
N ARG A 26 12.39 0.59 -2.00
CA ARG A 26 12.46 1.38 -3.25
C ARG A 26 11.30 2.35 -3.37
N LEU A 27 10.10 1.92 -2.98
CA LEU A 27 8.90 2.76 -3.09
C LEU A 27 8.87 3.85 -2.01
N ALA A 28 9.32 3.55 -0.81
CA ALA A 28 9.21 4.43 0.35
C ALA A 28 9.67 5.88 0.09
N PRO A 29 10.87 6.14 -0.46
CA PRO A 29 11.34 7.52 -0.63
C PRO A 29 10.57 8.31 -1.70
N ALA A 30 9.88 7.64 -2.61
CA ALA A 30 9.13 8.28 -3.67
C ALA A 30 7.78 8.81 -3.20
N LEU A 31 7.27 8.34 -2.08
CA LEU A 31 5.94 8.71 -1.58
C LEU A 31 5.93 10.10 -0.96
N ARG A 32 4.83 10.82 -1.17
CA ARG A 32 4.59 12.13 -0.59
C ARG A 32 3.13 12.26 -0.13
N ALA A 33 2.85 13.30 0.64
CA ALA A 33 1.49 13.56 1.14
C ALA A 33 0.47 13.56 -0.01
N GLY A 34 -0.63 12.86 0.18
CA GLY A 34 -1.65 12.67 -0.83
C GLY A 34 -1.52 11.38 -1.64
N ASP A 35 -0.42 10.64 -1.50
CA ASP A 35 -0.25 9.37 -2.18
C ASP A 35 -0.98 8.25 -1.44
N THR A 36 -1.66 7.39 -2.22
CA THR A 36 -2.38 6.23 -1.69
C THR A 36 -1.89 4.95 -2.36
N ILE A 37 -1.53 3.98 -1.54
CA ILE A 37 -1.18 2.63 -1.96
C ILE A 37 -2.28 1.69 -1.44
N LEU A 38 -2.95 1.01 -2.34
CA LEU A 38 -3.99 0.04 -2.01
C LEU A 38 -3.41 -1.37 -2.10
N LEU A 39 -3.61 -2.16 -1.05
CA LEU A 39 -3.00 -3.48 -0.92
C LEU A 39 -4.10 -4.54 -0.95
N GLU A 40 -4.12 -5.32 -2.03
CA GLU A 40 -5.08 -6.39 -2.26
C GLU A 40 -4.41 -7.75 -2.16
N GLY A 41 -5.19 -8.77 -1.87
CA GLY A 41 -4.73 -10.15 -1.81
C GLY A 41 -5.36 -10.87 -0.64
N GLU A 42 -5.26 -12.19 -0.64
CA GLU A 42 -5.80 -13.02 0.43
C GLU A 42 -5.01 -12.85 1.73
N ILE A 43 -5.58 -13.33 2.83
CA ILE A 43 -4.92 -13.36 4.13
C ILE A 43 -3.60 -14.12 3.99
N GLY A 44 -2.52 -13.54 4.50
CA GLY A 44 -1.20 -14.16 4.44
C GLY A 44 -0.46 -13.97 3.13
N ALA A 45 -1.00 -13.19 2.18
CA ALA A 45 -0.35 -12.97 0.87
C ALA A 45 0.83 -12.00 0.91
N GLY A 46 0.99 -11.23 2.00
CA GLY A 46 2.13 -10.32 2.17
C GLY A 46 1.81 -8.84 2.25
N LYS A 47 0.53 -8.48 2.31
CA LYS A 47 0.08 -7.07 2.37
C LYS A 47 0.63 -6.34 3.57
N THR A 48 0.41 -6.89 4.76
CA THR A 48 0.86 -6.28 6.02
C THR A 48 2.39 -6.24 6.09
N HIS A 49 3.05 -7.30 5.65
CA HIS A 49 4.51 -7.36 5.60
C HIS A 49 5.09 -6.21 4.77
N PHE A 50 4.53 -6.00 3.58
CA PHE A 50 4.94 -4.91 2.68
C PHE A 50 4.72 -3.55 3.33
N ALA A 51 3.53 -3.30 3.88
CA ALA A 51 3.20 -2.02 4.51
C ALA A 51 4.15 -1.70 5.67
N ARG A 52 4.40 -2.68 6.54
CA ARG A 52 5.31 -2.50 7.68
C ARG A 52 6.74 -2.23 7.23
N ALA A 53 7.21 -2.93 6.20
CA ALA A 53 8.56 -2.71 5.65
C ALA A 53 8.69 -1.29 5.07
N LEU A 54 7.66 -0.80 4.38
CA LEU A 54 7.64 0.55 3.83
C LEU A 54 7.67 1.60 4.93
N ILE A 55 6.85 1.44 5.96
CA ILE A 55 6.80 2.36 7.10
C ILE A 55 8.15 2.40 7.80
N ARG A 56 8.74 1.23 8.08
CA ARG A 56 10.06 1.14 8.71
C ARG A 56 11.13 1.84 7.88
N ALA A 57 11.08 1.70 6.56
CA ALA A 57 12.03 2.37 5.67
C ALA A 57 11.92 3.90 5.76
N ARG A 58 10.70 4.42 5.81
CA ARG A 58 10.47 5.87 5.98
C ARG A 58 10.97 6.38 7.32
N LEU A 59 10.68 5.64 8.39
CA LEU A 59 11.12 6.01 9.74
C LEU A 59 12.64 5.92 9.87
N ALA A 60 13.26 4.88 9.33
CA ALA A 60 14.72 4.70 9.36
C ALA A 60 15.45 5.84 8.65
N ALA A 61 14.89 6.36 7.56
CA ALA A 61 15.47 7.51 6.84
C ALA A 61 15.51 8.78 7.71
N LEU A 62 14.68 8.84 8.76
CA LEU A 62 14.65 9.95 9.72
C LEU A 62 15.43 9.62 11.00
N GLY A 63 16.11 8.47 11.04
CA GLY A 63 16.81 8.01 12.24
C GLY A 63 15.89 7.50 13.34
N LEU A 64 14.65 7.16 13.01
CA LEU A 64 13.65 6.67 13.96
C LEU A 64 13.57 5.14 13.91
N ASP A 65 13.51 4.53 15.09
CA ASP A 65 13.30 3.10 15.26
C ASP A 65 12.06 2.91 16.12
N GLU A 66 10.90 2.97 15.47
CA GLU A 66 9.60 2.89 16.12
C GLU A 66 8.98 1.54 15.85
N ASP A 67 8.24 0.99 16.81
CA ASP A 67 7.51 -0.26 16.63
C ASP A 67 6.38 -0.06 15.61
N VAL A 68 6.25 -0.99 14.68
CA VAL A 68 5.25 -0.94 13.61
C VAL A 68 4.36 -2.17 13.67
N PRO A 69 3.35 -2.17 14.55
CA PRO A 69 2.42 -3.30 14.66
C PRO A 69 1.45 -3.37 13.50
N SER A 70 0.88 -4.55 13.29
CA SER A 70 -0.23 -4.72 12.35
C SER A 70 -1.49 -4.01 12.88
N PRO A 71 -2.25 -3.29 12.03
CA PRO A 71 -3.48 -2.63 12.46
C PRO A 71 -4.70 -3.56 12.47
N THR A 72 -4.52 -4.87 12.58
CA THR A 72 -5.61 -5.86 12.54
C THR A 72 -6.70 -5.58 13.58
N PHE A 73 -6.33 -5.18 14.78
CA PHE A 73 -7.28 -4.87 15.85
C PHE A 73 -7.60 -3.39 15.95
N THR A 74 -6.63 -2.53 15.70
CA THR A 74 -6.80 -1.07 15.79
C THR A 74 -7.45 -0.46 14.58
N ILE A 75 -7.47 -1.18 13.46
CA ILE A 75 -7.97 -0.77 12.14
C ILE A 75 -7.07 0.28 11.49
N VAL A 76 -6.66 1.32 12.20
CA VAL A 76 -5.75 2.36 11.71
C VAL A 76 -4.62 2.56 12.69
N GLN A 77 -3.39 2.65 12.15
CA GLN A 77 -2.20 3.11 12.86
C GLN A 77 -1.63 4.30 12.10
N THR A 78 -1.22 5.34 12.83
CA THR A 78 -0.64 6.54 12.22
C THR A 78 0.79 6.74 12.70
N TYR A 79 1.64 7.28 11.81
CA TYR A 79 3.05 7.51 12.07
C TYR A 79 3.44 8.90 11.60
N GLU A 80 4.15 9.67 12.42
CA GLU A 80 4.75 10.91 12.00
C GLU A 80 6.09 10.61 11.31
N ALA A 81 6.19 10.93 10.04
CA ALA A 81 7.33 10.59 9.21
C ALA A 81 7.88 11.81 8.48
N GLY A 82 8.28 12.83 9.24
CA GLY A 82 8.81 14.08 8.71
C GLY A 82 7.71 15.00 8.18
N GLU A 83 7.78 15.33 6.90
CA GLU A 83 6.82 16.25 6.26
C GLU A 83 5.45 15.61 6.01
N ALA A 84 5.36 14.29 6.07
CA ALA A 84 4.12 13.58 5.82
C ALA A 84 3.82 12.61 6.95
N GLU A 85 2.55 12.54 7.32
CA GLU A 85 2.03 11.50 8.20
C GLU A 85 1.73 10.26 7.35
N ILE A 86 1.96 9.08 7.91
CA ILE A 86 1.60 7.81 7.26
C ILE A 86 0.43 7.19 8.00
N TRP A 87 -0.61 6.83 7.25
CA TRP A 87 -1.77 6.10 7.74
C TRP A 87 -1.70 4.67 7.21
N HIS A 88 -1.72 3.70 8.10
CA HIS A 88 -1.81 2.29 7.74
C HIS A 88 -3.15 1.76 8.24
N ALA A 89 -4.02 1.40 7.31
CA ALA A 89 -5.38 0.94 7.61
C ALA A 89 -5.57 -0.50 7.15
N ASP A 90 -6.29 -1.29 7.96
CA ASP A 90 -6.76 -2.62 7.61
C ASP A 90 -8.28 -2.64 7.73
N LEU A 91 -8.96 -2.69 6.60
CA LEU A 91 -10.41 -2.55 6.53
C LEU A 91 -11.15 -3.89 6.54
N TYR A 92 -10.43 -5.00 6.78
CA TYR A 92 -11.02 -6.34 6.70
C TYR A 92 -12.27 -6.51 7.54
N ARG A 93 -12.28 -5.94 8.75
CA ARG A 93 -13.39 -6.07 9.71
C ARG A 93 -14.53 -5.11 9.48
N LEU A 94 -14.38 -4.15 8.57
CA LEU A 94 -15.40 -3.14 8.32
C LEU A 94 -16.43 -3.63 7.32
N SER A 95 -17.67 -3.18 7.50
CA SER A 95 -18.79 -3.60 6.67
C SER A 95 -18.92 -2.77 5.38
N GLY A 96 -18.47 -1.52 5.40
CA GLY A 96 -18.60 -0.67 4.23
C GLY A 96 -18.22 0.80 4.46
N PRO A 97 -18.51 1.67 3.47
CA PRO A 97 -18.02 3.04 3.45
C PRO A 97 -18.44 3.91 4.64
N GLU A 98 -19.58 3.66 5.24
CA GLU A 98 -20.07 4.46 6.37
C GLU A 98 -19.15 4.38 7.58
N GLU A 99 -18.66 3.16 7.90
CA GLU A 99 -17.71 2.97 8.98
C GLU A 99 -16.36 3.61 8.67
N ILE A 100 -15.95 3.57 7.39
CA ILE A 100 -14.69 4.14 6.93
C ILE A 100 -14.71 5.66 7.03
N TRP A 101 -15.84 6.28 6.72
CA TRP A 101 -16.02 7.72 6.85
C TRP A 101 -15.65 8.19 8.27
N GLU A 102 -16.10 7.47 9.28
CA GLU A 102 -15.84 7.80 10.68
C GLU A 102 -14.37 7.70 11.08
N LEU A 103 -13.56 6.96 10.33
CA LEU A 103 -12.13 6.84 10.60
C LEU A 103 -11.32 8.07 10.17
N GLY A 104 -11.88 8.94 9.32
CA GLY A 104 -11.18 10.10 8.80
C GLY A 104 -10.27 9.81 7.61
N LEU A 105 -10.38 8.64 6.98
CA LEU A 105 -9.55 8.25 5.84
C LEU A 105 -9.74 9.17 4.64
N GLU A 106 -10.93 9.67 4.40
CA GLU A 106 -11.19 10.54 3.25
C GLU A 106 -10.33 11.80 3.29
N ASP A 107 -10.21 12.43 4.46
CA ASP A 107 -9.31 13.56 4.64
C ASP A 107 -7.84 13.13 4.53
N ALA A 108 -7.49 12.00 5.11
CA ALA A 108 -6.13 11.46 5.08
C ALA A 108 -5.66 11.19 3.64
N PHE A 109 -6.54 10.78 2.74
CA PHE A 109 -6.19 10.57 1.34
C PHE A 109 -5.65 11.82 0.66
N ARG A 110 -6.01 13.01 1.15
CA ARG A 110 -5.54 14.28 0.61
C ARG A 110 -4.28 14.81 1.29
N THR A 111 -4.06 14.45 2.55
CA THR A 111 -3.07 15.11 3.40
C THR A 111 -1.96 14.19 3.91
N ALA A 112 -2.11 12.89 3.78
CA ALA A 112 -1.18 11.90 4.31
C ALA A 112 -0.77 10.89 3.24
N ILE A 113 0.24 10.08 3.56
CA ILE A 113 0.54 8.86 2.79
C ILE A 113 -0.35 7.77 3.37
N CYS A 114 -1.19 7.16 2.55
CA CYS A 114 -2.13 6.14 3.01
C CYS A 114 -1.78 4.77 2.43
N LEU A 115 -1.65 3.78 3.30
CA LEU A 115 -1.47 2.37 2.95
C LEU A 115 -2.72 1.66 3.44
N VAL A 116 -3.51 1.10 2.52
CA VAL A 116 -4.83 0.55 2.84
C VAL A 116 -4.92 -0.90 2.42
N GLU A 117 -5.07 -1.80 3.39
CA GLU A 117 -5.36 -3.22 3.17
C GLU A 117 -6.87 -3.43 3.07
N TRP A 118 -7.29 -4.37 2.21
CA TRP A 118 -8.69 -4.65 1.91
C TRP A 118 -9.44 -3.44 1.36
N PRO A 119 -8.92 -2.83 0.28
CA PRO A 119 -9.49 -1.59 -0.27
C PRO A 119 -10.88 -1.77 -0.90
N ASP A 120 -11.32 -3.00 -1.14
CA ASP A 120 -12.68 -3.28 -1.62
C ASP A 120 -13.75 -2.76 -0.66
N ARG A 121 -13.42 -2.58 0.64
CA ARG A 121 -14.35 -1.99 1.62
C ARG A 121 -14.59 -0.50 1.41
N LEU A 122 -13.72 0.17 0.64
CA LEU A 122 -13.84 1.62 0.43
C LEU A 122 -15.05 2.01 -0.40
N GLY A 123 -15.50 1.16 -1.33
CA GLY A 123 -16.61 1.50 -2.20
C GLY A 123 -16.40 2.83 -2.91
N SER A 124 -17.33 3.75 -2.77
CA SER A 124 -17.27 5.09 -3.38
C SER A 124 -16.17 5.99 -2.81
N LEU A 125 -15.60 5.65 -1.65
CA LEU A 125 -14.52 6.44 -1.04
C LEU A 125 -13.14 6.10 -1.62
N ARG A 126 -13.06 5.12 -2.51
CA ARG A 126 -11.79 4.72 -3.15
C ARG A 126 -11.19 5.91 -3.91
N PRO A 127 -9.93 6.30 -3.64
CA PRO A 127 -9.30 7.41 -4.35
C PRO A 127 -9.18 7.13 -5.85
N SER A 128 -9.39 8.16 -6.67
CA SER A 128 -9.31 8.03 -8.12
C SER A 128 -7.88 7.87 -8.62
N ASP A 129 -6.91 8.35 -7.86
CA ASP A 129 -5.48 8.25 -8.20
C ASP A 129 -4.78 7.46 -7.10
N ALA A 130 -4.60 6.16 -7.34
CA ALA A 130 -3.98 5.25 -6.39
C ALA A 130 -3.17 4.19 -7.11
N LEU A 131 -2.08 3.76 -6.47
CA LEU A 131 -1.32 2.61 -6.91
C LEU A 131 -1.82 1.39 -6.14
N THR A 132 -2.35 0.41 -6.86
CA THR A 132 -2.82 -0.84 -6.28
C THR A 132 -1.79 -1.93 -6.46
N LEU A 133 -1.44 -2.59 -5.37
CA LEU A 133 -0.56 -3.76 -5.36
C LEU A 133 -1.41 -4.97 -4.98
N ARG A 134 -1.51 -5.93 -5.92
CA ARG A 134 -2.26 -7.17 -5.70
C ARG A 134 -1.29 -8.31 -5.49
N PHE A 135 -1.26 -8.83 -4.27
CA PHE A 135 -0.39 -9.95 -3.88
C PHE A 135 -1.11 -11.27 -4.08
N ALA A 136 -0.44 -12.22 -4.75
CA ALA A 136 -0.92 -13.59 -4.89
C ALA A 136 0.18 -14.56 -4.46
N ALA A 137 -0.15 -15.45 -3.52
CA ALA A 137 0.77 -16.50 -3.09
C ALA A 137 0.93 -17.53 -4.23
N GLU A 138 2.16 -17.99 -4.42
CA GLU A 138 2.47 -19.05 -5.37
C GLU A 138 2.80 -20.36 -4.61
N GLN A 139 3.12 -21.42 -5.33
CA GLN A 139 3.31 -22.76 -4.73
C GLN A 139 4.51 -22.85 -3.77
N ASP A 140 5.49 -21.99 -3.95
CA ASP A 140 6.64 -21.85 -3.06
C ASP A 140 6.46 -20.59 -2.18
N ASP A 141 7.51 -20.11 -1.52
CA ASP A 141 7.46 -18.89 -0.71
C ASP A 141 7.41 -17.61 -1.55
N SER A 142 7.32 -17.74 -2.87
CA SER A 142 7.24 -16.58 -3.75
C SER A 142 5.85 -15.97 -3.79
N ARG A 143 5.81 -14.72 -4.24
CA ARG A 143 4.56 -13.99 -4.48
C ARG A 143 4.57 -13.41 -5.89
N ARG A 144 3.41 -13.40 -6.51
CA ARG A 144 3.18 -12.68 -7.75
C ARG A 144 2.51 -11.37 -7.39
N LEU A 145 3.05 -10.27 -7.90
CA LEU A 145 2.55 -8.94 -7.62
C LEU A 145 2.02 -8.30 -8.88
N GLY A 146 0.72 -8.04 -8.92
CA GLY A 146 0.11 -7.22 -9.97
C GLY A 146 0.08 -5.76 -9.53
N LEU A 147 0.43 -4.86 -10.46
CA LEU A 147 0.46 -3.42 -10.19
C LEU A 147 -0.52 -2.70 -11.10
N HIS A 148 -1.36 -1.85 -10.51
CA HIS A 148 -2.37 -1.06 -11.22
C HIS A 148 -2.26 0.39 -10.79
N ALA A 149 -2.10 1.30 -11.74
CA ALA A 149 -2.03 2.74 -11.50
C ALA A 149 -3.26 3.41 -12.09
N SER A 150 -4.15 3.94 -11.26
CA SER A 150 -5.43 4.45 -11.70
C SER A 150 -5.43 5.93 -12.11
N GLY A 151 -4.36 6.65 -11.81
CA GLY A 151 -4.26 8.07 -12.13
C GLY A 151 -2.83 8.51 -12.40
N PRO A 152 -2.61 9.79 -12.75
CA PRO A 152 -1.30 10.27 -13.21
C PRO A 152 -0.21 10.17 -12.14
N ARG A 153 -0.53 10.42 -10.88
CA ARG A 153 0.47 10.30 -9.81
C ARG A 153 0.87 8.84 -9.60
N ALA A 154 -0.12 7.94 -9.57
CA ALA A 154 0.14 6.50 -9.44
C ALA A 154 0.96 5.97 -10.62
N GLN A 155 0.70 6.46 -11.83
CA GLN A 155 1.48 6.09 -13.02
C GLN A 155 2.94 6.54 -12.91
N ALA A 156 3.18 7.72 -12.35
CA ALA A 156 4.54 8.20 -12.10
C ALA A 156 5.26 7.32 -11.08
N LEU A 157 4.60 6.95 -10.00
CA LEU A 157 5.14 6.03 -9.00
C LEU A 157 5.47 4.66 -9.61
N LEU A 158 4.59 4.15 -10.45
CA LEU A 158 4.80 2.87 -11.11
C LEU A 158 6.02 2.92 -12.04
N ARG A 159 6.18 3.97 -12.82
CA ARG A 159 7.34 4.14 -13.69
C ARG A 159 8.65 4.15 -12.89
N ASP A 160 8.69 4.90 -11.79
CA ASP A 160 9.87 4.97 -10.93
C ASP A 160 10.20 3.59 -10.33
N LEU A 161 9.18 2.88 -9.90
CA LEU A 161 9.34 1.56 -9.30
C LEU A 161 9.89 0.54 -10.32
N LEU A 162 9.37 0.54 -11.54
CA LEU A 162 9.80 -0.36 -12.60
C LEU A 162 11.20 -0.02 -13.11
N ALA A 163 11.57 1.24 -13.16
CA ALA A 163 12.92 1.67 -13.54
C ALA A 163 13.96 1.13 -12.56
N GLY A 164 13.67 1.16 -11.26
CA GLY A 164 14.53 0.57 -10.23
C GLY A 164 14.61 -0.95 -10.29
N ALA A 165 13.54 -1.61 -10.71
CA ALA A 165 13.48 -3.08 -10.78
C ALA A 165 14.31 -3.67 -11.92
N GLY A 166 14.61 -2.88 -12.96
CA GLY A 166 15.40 -3.32 -14.11
C GLY A 166 16.90 -3.13 -13.96
N ALA A 167 17.34 -2.62 -12.83
CA ALA A 167 18.75 -2.31 -12.59
C ALA A 167 19.48 -3.52 -11.99
#